data_4d620f2437a07669e3f4162a8fd70fd6
#
_entry.id   4d620f2437a07669e3f4162a8fd70fd6
#
_cell.length_a   1.000
_cell.length_b   1.000
_cell.length_c   1.000
_cell.angle_alpha   90.00
_cell.angle_beta   90.00
_cell.angle_gamma   90.00
#
_symmetry.space_group_name_H-M   'P 1'
#
loop_
_entity.id
_entity.type
_entity.pdbx_description
1 polymer ?
#
loop_
_entity_poly.entity_id
_entity_poly.type
_entity_poly.pdbx_seq_one_letter_code
_entity_poly.pdbx_strand_id
1 'polypeptide(L)'
;MEYSVLMSVYRNTKDSELKQCMDSVFAQTPAPSEIVVVLDGPVPDGVSEYLLGLEREGKIKTVPLETNVGLGNALAEGAKHCKYEWIARMDSDDICAPDRMEKQTGYLEKHPDVDVLGSNIAEFTDDVNNIVSIRAVPEDHEAICKYMKSRCPFNHMTVIMRKSVLEAAGGYMDWLYNEDSYLWARMYLAGAKFANIAENLVFARIDASTFRRRGGYRYYKSERDLFRFMYNNGIIGYAEYIKAKIVRFVVQVMMPNGIRQWFFRTFARSGK
;
A
#
# COMPACT_ATOMS: atom_id res chain seq x y z
N MET A 1 -18.52 -10.94 -5.87
CA MET A 1 -17.10 -11.15 -6.27
C MET A 1 -16.35 -11.77 -5.08
N GLU A 2 -15.59 -12.86 -5.30
CA GLU A 2 -14.73 -13.46 -4.25
C GLU A 2 -13.36 -12.81 -4.25
N TYR A 3 -12.79 -12.58 -3.04
CA TYR A 3 -11.48 -11.95 -2.89
C TYR A 3 -10.77 -12.39 -1.62
N SER A 4 -9.44 -12.39 -1.66
CA SER A 4 -8.56 -12.56 -0.51
C SER A 4 -8.14 -11.20 0.04
N VAL A 5 -8.15 -11.02 1.35
CA VAL A 5 -7.44 -9.89 2.00
C VAL A 5 -6.02 -10.35 2.31
N LEU A 6 -5.02 -9.53 1.94
CA LEU A 6 -3.61 -9.78 2.23
C LEU A 6 -3.06 -8.70 3.16
N MET A 7 -2.56 -9.14 4.31
CA MET A 7 -2.00 -8.29 5.36
C MET A 7 -0.68 -8.85 5.87
N SER A 8 0.19 -7.98 6.39
CA SER A 8 1.41 -8.39 7.10
C SER A 8 1.47 -7.70 8.47
N VAL A 9 1.91 -8.45 9.48
CA VAL A 9 2.21 -7.97 10.84
C VAL A 9 3.66 -8.25 11.17
N TYR A 10 4.27 -7.44 12.04
CA TYR A 10 5.68 -7.55 12.40
C TYR A 10 5.93 -7.11 13.84
N ARG A 11 7.18 -7.09 14.30
CA ARG A 11 7.58 -6.80 15.69
C ARG A 11 7.06 -5.48 16.30
N ASN A 12 6.69 -4.49 15.46
CA ASN A 12 6.18 -3.20 15.94
C ASN A 12 4.67 -3.06 15.78
N THR A 13 3.96 -4.12 15.33
CA THR A 13 2.49 -4.12 15.24
C THR A 13 1.92 -4.01 16.65
N LYS A 14 0.98 -3.08 16.84
CA LYS A 14 0.30 -2.89 18.12
C LYS A 14 -1.03 -3.66 18.12
N ASP A 15 -1.25 -4.37 19.21
CA ASP A 15 -2.43 -5.20 19.42
C ASP A 15 -3.75 -4.43 19.23
N SER A 16 -3.85 -3.24 19.82
CA SER A 16 -5.05 -2.40 19.71
C SER A 16 -5.33 -1.89 18.30
N GLU A 17 -4.29 -1.56 17.53
CA GLU A 17 -4.42 -1.10 16.15
C GLU A 17 -4.82 -2.26 15.23
N LEU A 18 -4.18 -3.43 15.40
CA LEU A 18 -4.54 -4.64 14.66
C LEU A 18 -5.99 -5.06 14.90
N LYS A 19 -6.48 -5.02 16.14
CA LYS A 19 -7.88 -5.34 16.45
C LYS A 19 -8.85 -4.41 15.74
N GLN A 20 -8.60 -3.10 15.77
CA GLN A 20 -9.43 -2.12 15.03
C GLN A 20 -9.42 -2.37 13.52
N CYS A 21 -8.23 -2.68 12.97
CA CYS A 21 -8.10 -3.05 11.58
C CYS A 21 -8.93 -4.29 11.23
N MET A 22 -8.76 -5.37 11.98
CA MET A 22 -9.48 -6.64 11.75
C MET A 22 -10.98 -6.48 11.89
N ASP A 23 -11.47 -5.73 12.89
CA ASP A 23 -12.89 -5.43 13.06
C ASP A 23 -13.44 -4.69 11.82
N SER A 24 -12.70 -3.74 11.28
CA SER A 24 -13.09 -3.02 10.06
C SER A 24 -13.08 -3.88 8.80
N VAL A 25 -12.19 -4.87 8.72
CA VAL A 25 -12.11 -5.85 7.62
C VAL A 25 -13.27 -6.86 7.71
N PHE A 26 -13.57 -7.37 8.90
CA PHE A 26 -14.69 -8.30 9.10
C PHE A 26 -16.06 -7.65 8.85
N ALA A 27 -16.17 -6.35 9.06
CA ALA A 27 -17.42 -5.59 8.85
C ALA A 27 -17.71 -5.27 7.38
N GLN A 28 -16.83 -5.62 6.44
CA GLN A 28 -17.01 -5.29 5.03
C GLN A 28 -18.17 -6.06 4.39
N THR A 29 -18.82 -5.39 3.43
CA THR A 29 -19.82 -5.99 2.54
C THR A 29 -19.42 -5.76 1.09
N PRO A 30 -19.25 -6.81 0.26
CA PRO A 30 -19.25 -8.22 0.63
C PRO A 30 -18.11 -8.58 1.61
N ALA A 31 -18.36 -9.54 2.49
CA ALA A 31 -17.33 -10.04 3.40
C ALA A 31 -16.16 -10.67 2.63
N PRO A 32 -14.91 -10.60 3.16
CA PRO A 32 -13.79 -11.32 2.57
C PRO A 32 -14.07 -12.83 2.50
N SER A 33 -13.72 -13.43 1.35
CA SER A 33 -13.79 -14.88 1.19
C SER A 33 -12.62 -15.59 1.86
N GLU A 34 -11.53 -14.85 2.09
CA GLU A 34 -10.30 -15.31 2.75
C GLU A 34 -9.54 -14.11 3.31
N ILE A 35 -8.88 -14.30 4.46
CA ILE A 35 -7.94 -13.33 5.02
C ILE A 35 -6.61 -14.05 5.27
N VAL A 36 -5.55 -13.61 4.62
CA VAL A 36 -4.18 -14.12 4.77
C VAL A 36 -3.35 -13.10 5.52
N VAL A 37 -2.84 -13.47 6.69
CA VAL A 37 -2.00 -12.61 7.54
C VAL A 37 -0.60 -13.20 7.64
N VAL A 38 0.39 -12.48 7.11
CA VAL A 38 1.79 -12.87 7.20
C VAL A 38 2.38 -12.35 8.49
N LEU A 39 2.97 -13.24 9.30
CA LEU A 39 3.76 -12.87 10.47
C LEU A 39 5.22 -12.70 10.01
N ASP A 40 5.64 -11.46 9.77
CA ASP A 40 6.98 -11.13 9.25
C ASP A 40 8.03 -11.17 10.39
N GLY A 41 8.44 -12.39 10.72
CA GLY A 41 9.28 -12.73 11.85
C GLY A 41 8.51 -12.72 13.18
N PRO A 42 9.22 -12.75 14.33
CA PRO A 42 8.59 -12.68 15.65
C PRO A 42 7.74 -11.42 15.82
N VAL A 43 6.50 -11.59 16.29
CA VAL A 43 5.54 -10.54 16.59
C VAL A 43 5.29 -10.46 18.11
N PRO A 44 4.74 -9.35 18.65
CA PRO A 44 4.37 -9.27 20.07
C PRO A 44 3.41 -10.39 20.49
N ASP A 45 3.52 -10.89 21.73
CA ASP A 45 2.73 -12.02 22.23
C ASP A 45 1.22 -11.77 22.09
N GLY A 46 0.71 -10.58 22.44
CA GLY A 46 -0.71 -10.25 22.31
C GLY A 46 -1.21 -10.28 20.85
N VAL A 47 -0.36 -9.87 19.89
CA VAL A 47 -0.65 -9.98 18.45
C VAL A 47 -0.72 -11.45 18.03
N SER A 48 0.27 -12.26 18.48
CA SER A 48 0.32 -13.69 18.16
C SER A 48 -0.88 -14.44 18.73
N GLU A 49 -1.21 -14.22 19.99
CA GLU A 49 -2.37 -14.86 20.68
C GLU A 49 -3.69 -14.49 19.97
N TYR A 50 -3.87 -13.23 19.63
CA TYR A 50 -5.07 -12.75 18.94
C TYR A 50 -5.23 -13.42 17.57
N LEU A 51 -4.18 -13.44 16.76
CA LEU A 51 -4.22 -14.05 15.42
C LEU A 51 -4.43 -15.56 15.47
N LEU A 52 -3.74 -16.26 16.39
CA LEU A 52 -3.95 -17.69 16.61
C LEU A 52 -5.38 -18.02 17.08
N GLY A 53 -5.99 -17.13 17.85
CA GLY A 53 -7.41 -17.23 18.21
C GLY A 53 -8.31 -17.20 16.99
N LEU A 54 -8.14 -16.20 16.13
CA LEU A 54 -8.90 -16.06 14.88
C LEU A 54 -8.68 -17.22 13.90
N GLU A 55 -7.47 -17.75 13.83
CA GLU A 55 -7.14 -18.90 12.98
C GLU A 55 -7.82 -20.17 13.47
N ARG A 56 -7.85 -20.44 14.80
CA ARG A 56 -8.59 -21.55 15.40
C ARG A 56 -10.08 -21.47 15.14
N GLU A 57 -10.63 -20.27 15.05
CA GLU A 57 -12.02 -20.02 14.67
C GLU A 57 -12.26 -20.16 13.14
N GLY A 58 -11.22 -20.40 12.36
CA GLY A 58 -11.30 -20.52 10.89
C GLY A 58 -11.56 -19.20 10.17
N LYS A 59 -11.37 -18.06 10.84
CA LYS A 59 -11.62 -16.72 10.29
C LYS A 59 -10.49 -16.19 9.42
N ILE A 60 -9.27 -16.62 9.69
CA ILE A 60 -8.06 -16.19 8.97
C ILE A 60 -7.13 -17.38 8.73
N LYS A 61 -6.16 -17.16 7.85
CA LYS A 61 -5.00 -18.03 7.66
C LYS A 61 -3.74 -17.26 8.01
N THR A 62 -2.93 -17.77 8.94
CA THR A 62 -1.63 -17.21 9.24
C THR A 62 -0.52 -17.83 8.38
N VAL A 63 0.48 -17.02 8.04
CA VAL A 63 1.70 -17.44 7.32
C VAL A 63 2.90 -16.97 8.12
N PRO A 64 3.43 -17.78 9.05
CA PRO A 64 4.57 -17.40 9.88
C PRO A 64 5.89 -17.47 9.10
N LEU A 65 6.73 -16.44 9.22
CA LEU A 65 8.10 -16.41 8.75
C LEU A 65 9.05 -16.49 9.96
N GLU A 66 10.15 -17.21 9.81
CA GLU A 66 11.13 -17.37 10.90
C GLU A 66 11.80 -16.06 11.30
N THR A 67 12.06 -15.18 10.32
CA THR A 67 12.73 -13.91 10.50
C THR A 67 12.00 -12.78 9.78
N ASN A 68 12.22 -11.54 10.23
CA ASN A 68 11.70 -10.38 9.50
C ASN A 68 12.45 -10.21 8.16
N VAL A 69 11.72 -10.37 7.07
CA VAL A 69 12.22 -10.28 5.70
C VAL A 69 11.84 -8.98 4.98
N GLY A 70 11.05 -8.14 5.65
CA GLY A 70 10.53 -6.87 5.13
C GLY A 70 9.25 -7.01 4.31
N LEU A 71 8.51 -5.90 4.23
CA LEU A 71 7.12 -5.87 3.71
C LEU A 71 6.99 -6.49 2.32
N GLY A 72 7.88 -6.16 1.38
CA GLY A 72 7.81 -6.68 0.01
C GLY A 72 7.91 -8.21 -0.04
N ASN A 73 8.88 -8.79 0.67
CA ASN A 73 9.04 -10.26 0.74
C ASN A 73 7.92 -10.94 1.53
N ALA A 74 7.45 -10.32 2.62
CA ALA A 74 6.32 -10.84 3.39
C ALA A 74 5.04 -10.89 2.54
N LEU A 75 4.73 -9.82 1.79
CA LEU A 75 3.59 -9.80 0.88
C LEU A 75 3.77 -10.77 -0.30
N ALA A 76 5.01 -10.96 -0.79
CA ALA A 76 5.31 -11.96 -1.82
C ALA A 76 4.97 -13.38 -1.33
N GLU A 77 5.34 -13.71 -0.10
CA GLU A 77 5.01 -15.01 0.48
C GLU A 77 3.50 -15.14 0.71
N GLY A 78 2.87 -14.12 1.33
CA GLY A 78 1.43 -14.14 1.58
C GLY A 78 0.59 -14.28 0.32
N ALA A 79 0.98 -13.62 -0.77
CA ALA A 79 0.25 -13.68 -2.05
C ALA A 79 0.18 -15.11 -2.63
N LYS A 80 1.19 -15.96 -2.39
CA LYS A 80 1.17 -17.38 -2.80
C LYS A 80 0.07 -18.16 -2.09
N HIS A 81 -0.31 -17.72 -0.89
CA HIS A 81 -1.33 -18.35 -0.07
C HIS A 81 -2.74 -17.83 -0.33
N CYS A 82 -2.91 -16.72 -1.05
CA CYS A 82 -4.21 -16.21 -1.48
C CYS A 82 -4.79 -17.14 -2.56
N LYS A 83 -6.06 -17.56 -2.39
CA LYS A 83 -6.73 -18.50 -3.30
C LYS A 83 -7.47 -17.81 -4.42
N TYR A 84 -8.01 -16.61 -4.15
CA TYR A 84 -8.91 -15.93 -5.07
C TYR A 84 -8.16 -15.03 -6.05
N GLU A 85 -8.78 -14.81 -7.21
CA GLU A 85 -8.21 -13.96 -8.27
C GLU A 85 -8.03 -12.50 -7.83
N TRP A 86 -8.85 -12.03 -6.90
CA TRP A 86 -8.73 -10.68 -6.39
C TRP A 86 -8.06 -10.66 -5.02
N ILE A 87 -7.00 -9.85 -4.91
CA ILE A 87 -6.27 -9.62 -3.67
C ILE A 87 -6.48 -8.17 -3.22
N ALA A 88 -7.18 -7.99 -2.11
CA ALA A 88 -7.33 -6.70 -1.44
C ALA A 88 -6.21 -6.54 -0.39
N ARG A 89 -5.36 -5.55 -0.56
CA ARG A 89 -4.29 -5.24 0.38
C ARG A 89 -4.82 -4.42 1.55
N MET A 90 -4.30 -4.66 2.76
CA MET A 90 -4.59 -3.86 3.95
C MET A 90 -3.37 -3.77 4.86
N ASP A 91 -3.09 -2.57 5.42
CA ASP A 91 -2.13 -2.38 6.51
C ASP A 91 -2.76 -2.74 7.85
N SER A 92 -1.97 -3.34 8.74
CA SER A 92 -2.45 -3.83 10.04
C SER A 92 -2.74 -2.75 11.08
N ASP A 93 -2.44 -1.49 10.79
CA ASP A 93 -2.64 -0.31 11.63
C ASP A 93 -3.69 0.69 11.09
N ASP A 94 -4.25 0.40 9.90
CA ASP A 94 -5.24 1.23 9.23
C ASP A 94 -6.67 0.70 9.43
N ILE A 95 -7.68 1.48 9.05
CA ILE A 95 -9.10 1.15 9.21
C ILE A 95 -9.80 1.27 7.85
N CYS A 96 -10.52 0.22 7.42
CA CYS A 96 -11.37 0.27 6.23
C CYS A 96 -12.57 1.19 6.46
N ALA A 97 -12.94 1.99 5.46
CA ALA A 97 -14.26 2.60 5.43
C ALA A 97 -15.34 1.51 5.36
N PRO A 98 -16.51 1.69 5.98
CA PRO A 98 -17.54 0.64 6.05
C PRO A 98 -17.99 0.11 4.68
N ASP A 99 -17.96 0.95 3.67
CA ASP A 99 -18.42 0.70 2.30
C ASP A 99 -17.29 0.46 1.30
N ARG A 100 -16.05 0.26 1.77
CA ARG A 100 -14.89 0.08 0.91
C ARG A 100 -15.09 -1.05 -0.10
N MET A 101 -15.42 -2.23 0.37
CA MET A 101 -15.50 -3.40 -0.52
C MET A 101 -16.75 -3.37 -1.40
N GLU A 102 -17.86 -2.82 -0.93
CA GLU A 102 -19.04 -2.59 -1.77
C GLU A 102 -18.70 -1.71 -2.97
N LYS A 103 -18.01 -0.59 -2.74
CA LYS A 103 -17.60 0.34 -3.79
C LYS A 103 -16.55 -0.23 -4.73
N GLN A 104 -15.52 -0.89 -4.18
CA GLN A 104 -14.45 -1.44 -5.01
C GLN A 104 -14.92 -2.63 -5.85
N THR A 105 -15.70 -3.56 -5.27
CA THR A 105 -16.24 -4.69 -6.05
C THR A 105 -17.28 -4.23 -7.08
N GLY A 106 -18.16 -3.31 -6.71
CA GLY A 106 -19.15 -2.75 -7.62
C GLY A 106 -18.52 -1.92 -8.77
N TYR A 107 -17.37 -1.29 -8.53
CA TYR A 107 -16.59 -0.64 -9.59
C TYR A 107 -16.01 -1.67 -10.57
N LEU A 108 -15.35 -2.71 -10.05
CA LEU A 108 -14.72 -3.76 -10.86
C LEU A 108 -15.72 -4.58 -11.68
N GLU A 109 -16.94 -4.77 -11.20
CA GLU A 109 -18.02 -5.42 -11.95
C GLU A 109 -18.46 -4.59 -13.18
N LYS A 110 -18.41 -3.26 -13.07
CA LYS A 110 -18.72 -2.32 -14.16
C LYS A 110 -17.54 -2.08 -15.10
N HIS A 111 -16.32 -2.31 -14.63
CA HIS A 111 -15.06 -2.07 -15.35
C HIS A 111 -14.18 -3.34 -15.34
N PRO A 112 -14.60 -4.41 -16.05
CA PRO A 112 -13.92 -5.71 -16.01
C PRO A 112 -12.53 -5.71 -16.65
N ASP A 113 -12.16 -4.65 -17.35
CA ASP A 113 -10.82 -4.42 -17.92
C ASP A 113 -9.81 -3.84 -16.91
N VAL A 114 -10.27 -3.38 -15.74
CA VAL A 114 -9.38 -2.87 -14.69
C VAL A 114 -8.73 -4.03 -13.93
N ASP A 115 -7.43 -3.95 -13.77
CA ASP A 115 -6.62 -4.96 -13.08
C ASP A 115 -6.19 -4.55 -11.68
N VAL A 116 -6.02 -3.23 -11.46
CA VAL A 116 -5.59 -2.65 -10.19
C VAL A 116 -6.46 -1.45 -9.87
N LEU A 117 -7.18 -1.51 -8.76
CA LEU A 117 -8.06 -0.45 -8.28
C LEU A 117 -7.64 0.00 -6.88
N GLY A 118 -7.33 1.29 -6.75
CA GLY A 118 -7.05 1.93 -5.47
C GLY A 118 -8.12 2.94 -5.09
N SER A 119 -7.80 3.77 -4.09
CA SER A 119 -8.64 4.91 -3.69
C SER A 119 -7.82 6.00 -2.98
N ASN A 120 -8.47 7.11 -2.69
CA ASN A 120 -7.97 8.10 -1.74
C ASN A 120 -7.93 7.53 -0.32
N ILE A 121 -7.17 8.20 0.56
CA ILE A 121 -7.17 7.94 2.00
C ILE A 121 -7.42 9.21 2.79
N ALA A 122 -8.07 9.05 3.94
CA ALA A 122 -8.11 10.07 4.98
C ALA A 122 -7.08 9.71 6.06
N GLU A 123 -6.19 10.65 6.40
CA GLU A 123 -5.13 10.44 7.38
C GLU A 123 -5.58 10.93 8.77
N PHE A 124 -5.40 10.13 9.81
CA PHE A 124 -5.71 10.46 11.21
C PHE A 124 -4.55 10.12 12.14
N THR A 125 -4.54 10.64 13.37
CA THR A 125 -3.50 10.35 14.38
C THR A 125 -4.02 9.43 15.48
N ASP A 126 -4.87 9.94 16.35
CA ASP A 126 -5.32 9.22 17.54
C ASP A 126 -6.76 8.69 17.40
N ASP A 127 -7.66 9.54 16.91
CA ASP A 127 -9.08 9.23 16.71
C ASP A 127 -9.42 9.27 15.21
N VAL A 128 -10.00 8.20 14.69
CA VAL A 128 -10.43 8.06 13.30
C VAL A 128 -11.44 9.14 12.87
N ASN A 129 -12.17 9.73 13.80
CA ASN A 129 -13.08 10.83 13.53
C ASN A 129 -12.35 12.19 13.37
N ASN A 130 -11.09 12.28 13.78
CA ASN A 130 -10.28 13.48 13.64
C ASN A 130 -9.33 13.39 12.45
N ILE A 131 -9.87 13.63 11.25
CA ILE A 131 -9.09 13.62 10.01
C ILE A 131 -8.19 14.85 9.95
N VAL A 132 -6.89 14.63 9.80
CA VAL A 132 -5.85 15.66 9.73
C VAL A 132 -5.42 16.00 8.31
N SER A 133 -5.56 15.09 7.37
CA SER A 133 -5.27 15.32 5.95
C SER A 133 -5.89 14.27 5.04
N ILE A 134 -5.96 14.57 3.73
CA ILE A 134 -6.40 13.65 2.70
C ILE A 134 -5.25 13.47 1.70
N ARG A 135 -4.99 12.23 1.30
CA ARG A 135 -4.13 11.94 0.18
C ARG A 135 -4.98 11.46 -1.00
N ALA A 136 -5.26 12.41 -1.91
CA ALA A 136 -5.90 12.12 -3.19
C ALA A 136 -4.88 11.58 -4.20
N VAL A 137 -5.35 10.71 -5.08
CA VAL A 137 -4.62 10.10 -6.20
C VAL A 137 -5.44 10.24 -7.49
N PRO A 138 -4.80 10.24 -8.68
CA PRO A 138 -5.54 10.34 -9.95
C PRO A 138 -6.43 9.11 -10.16
N GLU A 139 -7.55 9.28 -10.87
CA GLU A 139 -8.61 8.28 -11.00
C GLU A 139 -8.45 7.39 -12.24
N ASP A 140 -8.19 7.98 -13.40
CA ASP A 140 -8.13 7.26 -14.66
C ASP A 140 -6.72 6.75 -15.00
N HIS A 141 -6.66 5.73 -15.86
CA HIS A 141 -5.42 5.06 -16.24
C HIS A 141 -4.34 6.01 -16.76
N GLU A 142 -4.69 6.95 -17.63
CA GLU A 142 -3.71 7.84 -18.26
C GLU A 142 -3.13 8.82 -17.24
N ALA A 143 -3.99 9.39 -16.38
CA ALA A 143 -3.57 10.28 -15.30
C ALA A 143 -2.71 9.52 -14.26
N ILE A 144 -3.07 8.28 -13.92
CA ILE A 144 -2.28 7.39 -13.05
C ILE A 144 -0.90 7.15 -13.64
N CYS A 145 -0.81 6.76 -14.91
CA CYS A 145 0.46 6.51 -15.60
C CYS A 145 1.32 7.76 -15.69
N LYS A 146 0.71 8.92 -15.93
CA LYS A 146 1.41 10.22 -15.93
C LYS A 146 1.93 10.57 -14.53
N TYR A 147 1.11 10.37 -13.50
CA TYR A 147 1.46 10.68 -12.10
C TYR A 147 2.58 9.77 -11.59
N MET A 148 2.56 8.48 -11.98
CA MET A 148 3.57 7.49 -11.62
C MET A 148 4.99 7.91 -12.02
N LYS A 149 5.14 8.70 -13.09
CA LYS A 149 6.45 9.23 -13.53
C LYS A 149 7.13 10.15 -12.49
N SER A 150 6.42 10.56 -11.46
CA SER A 150 6.94 11.47 -10.44
C SER A 150 6.59 11.10 -9.00
N ARG A 151 5.51 10.35 -8.77
CA ARG A 151 4.97 10.00 -7.43
C ARG A 151 4.32 8.62 -7.47
N CYS A 152 4.24 7.95 -6.31
CA CYS A 152 3.46 6.73 -6.17
C CYS A 152 1.98 7.00 -6.46
N PRO A 153 1.37 6.33 -7.47
CA PRO A 153 0.03 6.64 -7.96
C PRO A 153 -1.09 5.98 -7.16
N PHE A 154 -0.75 5.14 -6.20
CA PHE A 154 -1.70 4.46 -5.34
C PHE A 154 -1.40 4.70 -3.86
N ASN A 155 -2.42 4.58 -3.05
CA ASN A 155 -2.32 4.35 -1.61
C ASN A 155 -2.32 2.83 -1.41
N HIS A 156 -1.18 2.24 -1.11
CA HIS A 156 -0.97 0.79 -1.15
C HIS A 156 -2.02 0.00 -0.33
N MET A 157 -2.40 0.51 0.86
CA MET A 157 -3.39 -0.10 1.74
C MET A 157 -4.82 -0.13 1.17
N THR A 158 -5.09 0.63 0.10
CA THR A 158 -6.42 0.67 -0.52
C THR A 158 -6.57 -0.27 -1.70
N VAL A 159 -5.46 -0.83 -2.20
CA VAL A 159 -5.46 -1.52 -3.49
C VAL A 159 -6.16 -2.87 -3.41
N ILE A 160 -7.02 -3.12 -4.41
CA ILE A 160 -7.45 -4.46 -4.82
C ILE A 160 -6.93 -4.72 -6.23
N MET A 161 -6.32 -5.89 -6.46
CA MET A 161 -5.65 -6.22 -7.72
C MET A 161 -5.88 -7.66 -8.14
N ARG A 162 -5.78 -7.92 -9.45
CA ARG A 162 -5.80 -9.29 -9.97
C ARG A 162 -4.52 -10.03 -9.61
N LYS A 163 -4.67 -11.23 -9.05
CA LYS A 163 -3.56 -12.11 -8.72
C LYS A 163 -2.76 -12.51 -9.96
N SER A 164 -3.44 -12.85 -11.05
CA SER A 164 -2.81 -13.20 -12.33
C SER A 164 -1.93 -12.06 -12.87
N VAL A 165 -2.36 -10.79 -12.74
CA VAL A 165 -1.57 -9.63 -13.16
C VAL A 165 -0.41 -9.35 -12.19
N LEU A 166 -0.60 -9.55 -10.88
CA LEU A 166 0.48 -9.51 -9.90
C LEU A 166 1.57 -10.53 -10.24
N GLU A 167 1.18 -11.77 -10.55
CA GLU A 167 2.10 -12.86 -10.93
C GLU A 167 2.81 -12.57 -12.27
N ALA A 168 2.10 -12.08 -13.28
CA ALA A 168 2.68 -11.68 -14.57
C ALA A 168 3.71 -10.56 -14.43
N ALA A 169 3.53 -9.65 -13.46
CA ALA A 169 4.50 -8.62 -13.12
C ALA A 169 5.68 -9.14 -12.28
N GLY A 170 5.73 -10.43 -11.95
CA GLY A 170 6.77 -11.07 -11.13
C GLY A 170 6.52 -10.96 -9.62
N GLY A 171 5.29 -10.67 -9.18
CA GLY A 171 4.90 -10.60 -7.78
C GLY A 171 5.47 -9.41 -7.02
N TYR A 172 5.27 -9.39 -5.70
CA TYR A 172 6.00 -8.48 -4.83
C TYR A 172 7.48 -8.84 -4.80
N MET A 173 8.34 -7.84 -4.66
CA MET A 173 9.80 -8.00 -4.56
C MET A 173 10.35 -7.10 -3.47
N ASP A 174 11.49 -7.47 -2.90
CA ASP A 174 12.20 -6.60 -1.97
C ASP A 174 12.70 -5.34 -2.69
N TRP A 175 12.20 -4.21 -2.22
CA TRP A 175 12.67 -2.89 -2.62
C TRP A 175 12.53 -1.93 -1.46
N LEU A 176 13.60 -1.65 -0.79
CA LEU A 176 13.62 -0.87 0.44
C LEU A 176 12.82 0.43 0.31
N TYR A 177 11.74 0.59 1.07
CA TYR A 177 10.82 1.74 1.14
C TYR A 177 9.91 2.00 -0.07
N ASN A 178 10.12 1.39 -1.21
CA ASN A 178 9.38 1.66 -2.44
C ASN A 178 8.96 0.37 -3.17
N GLU A 179 8.71 -0.69 -2.42
CA GLU A 179 8.26 -1.99 -2.92
C GLU A 179 6.97 -1.87 -3.72
N ASP A 180 6.07 -1.00 -3.27
CA ASP A 180 4.81 -0.67 -3.93
C ASP A 180 5.02 0.05 -5.26
N SER A 181 5.79 1.12 -5.27
CA SER A 181 6.08 1.91 -6.47
C SER A 181 6.84 1.08 -7.50
N TYR A 182 7.72 0.19 -7.06
CA TYR A 182 8.41 -0.75 -7.94
C TYR A 182 7.45 -1.79 -8.53
N LEU A 183 6.48 -2.27 -7.73
CA LEU A 183 5.43 -3.15 -8.22
C LEU A 183 4.58 -2.47 -9.29
N TRP A 184 4.11 -1.25 -9.04
CA TRP A 184 3.27 -0.52 -10.01
C TRP A 184 4.00 -0.27 -11.34
N ALA A 185 5.30 0.04 -11.30
CA ALA A 185 6.11 0.19 -12.51
C ALA A 185 6.22 -1.12 -13.30
N ARG A 186 6.35 -2.27 -12.64
CA ARG A 186 6.37 -3.59 -13.30
C ARG A 186 5.00 -4.01 -13.84
N MET A 187 3.92 -3.75 -13.09
CA MET A 187 2.56 -3.99 -13.56
C MET A 187 2.23 -3.13 -14.79
N TYR A 188 2.67 -1.86 -14.82
CA TYR A 188 2.55 -1.01 -16.01
C TYR A 188 3.25 -1.62 -17.23
N LEU A 189 4.47 -2.13 -17.07
CA LEU A 189 5.22 -2.80 -18.15
C LEU A 189 4.55 -4.10 -18.59
N ALA A 190 3.85 -4.78 -17.70
CA ALA A 190 3.04 -5.97 -18.00
C ALA A 190 1.69 -5.64 -18.66
N GLY A 191 1.37 -4.36 -18.88
CA GLY A 191 0.15 -3.92 -19.55
C GLY A 191 -1.07 -3.79 -18.64
N ALA A 192 -0.90 -3.78 -17.31
CA ALA A 192 -1.99 -3.66 -16.35
C ALA A 192 -2.82 -2.38 -16.55
N LYS A 193 -4.14 -2.49 -16.41
CA LYS A 193 -5.08 -1.38 -16.40
C LYS A 193 -5.32 -0.91 -14.97
N PHE A 194 -5.14 0.39 -14.75
CA PHE A 194 -5.18 1.07 -13.47
C PHE A 194 -6.42 1.94 -13.32
N ALA A 195 -6.99 1.99 -12.13
CA ALA A 195 -7.99 2.96 -11.73
C ALA A 195 -7.88 3.31 -10.24
N ASN A 196 -8.43 4.45 -9.82
CA ASN A 196 -8.69 4.78 -8.43
C ASN A 196 -10.10 5.35 -8.28
N ILE A 197 -10.73 5.11 -7.13
CA ILE A 197 -11.97 5.74 -6.72
C ILE A 197 -11.63 7.03 -5.96
N ALA A 198 -12.26 8.15 -6.32
CA ALA A 198 -12.02 9.47 -5.71
C ALA A 198 -12.67 9.62 -4.32
N GLU A 199 -12.77 8.54 -3.56
CA GLU A 199 -13.32 8.52 -2.22
C GLU A 199 -12.30 7.98 -1.21
N ASN A 200 -12.42 8.36 0.05
CA ASN A 200 -11.54 7.92 1.12
C ASN A 200 -12.03 6.55 1.63
N LEU A 201 -11.54 5.48 1.03
CA LEU A 201 -11.97 4.12 1.37
C LEU A 201 -11.11 3.44 2.46
N VAL A 202 -10.04 4.10 2.89
CA VAL A 202 -9.24 3.69 4.05
C VAL A 202 -8.88 4.93 4.87
N PHE A 203 -8.99 4.80 6.17
CA PHE A 203 -8.47 5.74 7.15
C PHE A 203 -7.08 5.28 7.55
N ALA A 204 -6.06 6.05 7.13
CA ALA A 204 -4.66 5.71 7.36
C ALA A 204 -4.16 6.36 8.64
N ARG A 205 -3.60 5.55 9.53
CA ARG A 205 -3.00 6.04 10.77
C ARG A 205 -1.62 6.61 10.48
N ILE A 206 -1.41 7.87 10.87
CA ILE A 206 -0.12 8.54 10.74
C ILE A 206 0.42 8.99 12.09
N ASP A 207 1.73 8.97 12.21
CA ASP A 207 2.47 9.47 13.35
C ASP A 207 3.64 10.37 12.92
N ALA A 208 4.37 10.91 13.89
CA ALA A 208 5.55 11.72 13.63
C ALA A 208 6.67 10.95 12.87
N SER A 209 6.69 9.62 12.93
CA SER A 209 7.68 8.78 12.26
C SER A 209 7.39 8.62 10.76
N THR A 210 6.11 8.72 10.35
CA THR A 210 5.64 8.54 8.97
C THR A 210 6.38 9.44 7.97
N PHE A 211 6.59 10.72 8.33
CA PHE A 211 7.33 11.65 7.48
C PHE A 211 8.85 11.55 7.68
N ARG A 212 9.31 11.14 8.87
CA ARG A 212 10.74 10.98 9.16
C ARG A 212 11.37 9.87 8.33
N ARG A 213 10.66 8.75 8.14
CA ARG A 213 11.11 7.59 7.34
C ARG A 213 11.36 7.94 5.86
N ARG A 214 10.72 9.01 5.32
CA ARG A 214 10.85 9.45 3.92
C ARG A 214 12.03 10.39 3.67
N GLY A 215 13.13 10.24 4.40
CA GLY A 215 14.32 11.07 4.25
C GLY A 215 15.61 10.32 4.54
N GLY A 216 16.72 10.99 4.20
CA GLY A 216 18.07 10.46 4.35
C GLY A 216 18.58 9.77 3.08
N TYR A 217 19.89 9.53 3.07
CA TYR A 217 20.58 8.99 1.89
C TYR A 217 20.11 7.59 1.48
N ARG A 218 19.71 6.73 2.44
CA ARG A 218 19.18 5.39 2.13
C ARG A 218 17.87 5.46 1.37
N TYR A 219 16.96 6.35 1.78
CA TYR A 219 15.70 6.56 1.09
C TYR A 219 15.91 7.13 -0.31
N TYR A 220 16.78 8.15 -0.43
CA TYR A 220 17.18 8.71 -1.72
C TYR A 220 17.77 7.64 -2.67
N LYS A 221 18.64 6.77 -2.16
CA LYS A 221 19.22 5.68 -2.97
C LYS A 221 18.14 4.77 -3.54
N SER A 222 17.17 4.36 -2.72
CA SER A 222 16.05 3.54 -3.15
C SER A 222 15.22 4.21 -4.24
N GLU A 223 14.80 5.47 -4.06
CA GLU A 223 14.06 6.21 -5.09
C GLU A 223 14.89 6.44 -6.36
N ARG A 224 16.16 6.80 -6.23
CA ARG A 224 17.06 6.95 -7.38
C ARG A 224 17.14 5.69 -8.23
N ASP A 225 17.24 4.53 -7.57
CA ASP A 225 17.36 3.24 -8.25
C ASP A 225 16.00 2.86 -8.89
N LEU A 226 14.87 3.20 -8.28
CA LEU A 226 13.52 3.09 -8.87
C LEU A 226 13.40 3.95 -10.15
N PHE A 227 13.78 5.22 -10.09
CA PHE A 227 13.74 6.09 -11.28
C PHE A 227 14.72 5.63 -12.38
N ARG A 228 15.87 5.04 -12.01
CA ARG A 228 16.76 4.39 -12.96
C ARG A 228 16.09 3.19 -13.63
N PHE A 229 15.40 2.34 -12.86
CA PHE A 229 14.61 1.24 -13.41
C PHE A 229 13.56 1.75 -14.41
N MET A 230 12.80 2.78 -14.03
CA MET A 230 11.78 3.37 -14.91
C MET A 230 12.40 3.95 -16.20
N TYR A 231 13.55 4.59 -16.12
CA TYR A 231 14.28 5.11 -17.29
C TYR A 231 14.77 3.97 -18.19
N ASN A 232 15.41 2.96 -17.64
CA ASN A 232 15.94 1.82 -18.40
C ASN A 232 14.86 1.03 -19.13
N ASN A 233 13.61 1.06 -18.63
CA ASN A 233 12.47 0.38 -19.21
C ASN A 233 11.54 1.32 -20.02
N GLY A 234 11.95 2.55 -20.30
CA GLY A 234 11.22 3.47 -21.16
C GLY A 234 9.96 4.10 -20.55
N ILE A 235 9.72 3.94 -19.24
CA ILE A 235 8.58 4.57 -18.55
C ILE A 235 8.75 6.08 -18.46
N ILE A 236 9.99 6.56 -18.27
CA ILE A 236 10.34 7.96 -18.23
C ILE A 236 11.52 8.26 -19.17
N GLY A 237 11.57 9.50 -19.66
CA GLY A 237 12.68 9.98 -20.47
C GLY A 237 13.92 10.39 -19.63
N TYR A 238 15.05 10.63 -20.32
CA TYR A 238 16.29 11.02 -19.66
C TYR A 238 16.16 12.32 -18.86
N ALA A 239 15.47 13.33 -19.40
CA ALA A 239 15.26 14.60 -18.70
C ALA A 239 14.46 14.42 -17.40
N GLU A 240 13.39 13.58 -17.43
CA GLU A 240 12.59 13.24 -16.25
C GLU A 240 13.42 12.49 -15.21
N TYR A 241 14.27 11.55 -15.64
CA TYR A 241 15.19 10.83 -14.75
C TYR A 241 16.17 11.76 -14.04
N ILE A 242 16.84 12.66 -14.80
CA ILE A 242 17.81 13.61 -14.20
C ILE A 242 17.09 14.58 -13.26
N LYS A 243 15.93 15.11 -13.66
CA LYS A 243 15.10 15.98 -12.80
C LYS A 243 14.72 15.25 -11.49
N ALA A 244 14.22 14.02 -11.57
CA ALA A 244 13.84 13.23 -10.40
C ALA A 244 15.06 13.04 -9.48
N LYS A 245 16.21 12.64 -10.00
CA LYS A 245 17.45 12.44 -9.26
C LYS A 245 17.88 13.70 -8.50
N ILE A 246 17.85 14.87 -9.14
CA ILE A 246 18.25 16.14 -8.51
C ILE A 246 17.24 16.56 -7.44
N VAL A 247 15.95 16.59 -7.77
CA VAL A 247 14.89 17.01 -6.84
C VAL A 247 14.85 16.11 -5.61
N ARG A 248 14.94 14.78 -5.79
CA ARG A 248 14.97 13.83 -4.69
C ARG A 248 16.21 13.99 -3.81
N PHE A 249 17.38 14.22 -4.39
CA PHE A 249 18.59 14.49 -3.62
C PHE A 249 18.44 15.75 -2.74
N VAL A 250 17.95 16.84 -3.31
CA VAL A 250 17.75 18.09 -2.56
C VAL A 250 16.72 17.88 -1.42
N VAL A 251 15.55 17.30 -1.73
CA VAL A 251 14.46 17.16 -0.76
C VAL A 251 14.80 16.15 0.35
N GLN A 252 15.46 15.03 0.00
CA GLN A 252 15.65 13.93 0.95
C GLN A 252 16.97 14.00 1.70
N VAL A 253 18.03 14.52 1.05
CA VAL A 253 19.37 14.54 1.63
C VAL A 253 19.75 15.92 2.17
N MET A 254 19.50 16.98 1.40
CA MET A 254 19.93 18.32 1.76
C MET A 254 18.91 19.04 2.67
N MET A 255 17.61 18.77 2.50
CA MET A 255 16.57 19.49 3.24
C MET A 255 16.45 19.01 4.70
N PRO A 256 16.53 19.92 5.69
CA PRO A 256 16.33 19.58 7.11
C PRO A 256 14.95 18.96 7.35
N ASN A 257 14.87 18.03 8.34
CA ASN A 257 13.67 17.25 8.61
C ASN A 257 12.40 18.12 8.84
N GLY A 258 12.52 19.24 9.55
CA GLY A 258 11.37 20.13 9.83
C GLY A 258 10.82 20.80 8.55
N ILE A 259 11.72 21.30 7.68
CA ILE A 259 11.31 21.90 6.40
C ILE A 259 10.70 20.85 5.48
N ARG A 260 11.29 19.64 5.45
CA ARG A 260 10.77 18.53 4.66
C ARG A 260 9.37 18.10 5.11
N GLN A 261 9.11 18.01 6.42
CA GLN A 261 7.77 17.69 6.96
C GLN A 261 6.75 18.76 6.56
N TRP A 262 7.10 20.03 6.71
CA TRP A 262 6.25 21.14 6.28
C TRP A 262 5.96 21.06 4.78
N PHE A 263 6.99 20.85 3.96
CA PHE A 263 6.86 20.71 2.51
C PHE A 263 5.89 19.57 2.12
N PHE A 264 6.04 18.38 2.71
CA PHE A 264 5.15 17.25 2.43
C PHE A 264 3.71 17.50 2.88
N ARG A 265 3.50 18.15 4.04
CA ARG A 265 2.16 18.51 4.50
C ARG A 265 1.48 19.52 3.58
N THR A 266 2.22 20.48 3.07
CA THR A 266 1.68 21.58 2.24
C THR A 266 1.44 21.17 0.78
N PHE A 267 2.35 20.38 0.19
CA PHE A 267 2.34 20.11 -1.25
C PHE A 267 1.97 18.67 -1.63
N ALA A 268 1.96 17.74 -0.70
CA ALA A 268 1.64 16.34 -0.98
C ALA A 268 0.30 15.90 -0.35
N ARG A 269 -0.37 16.79 0.34
CA ARG A 269 -1.67 16.58 0.97
C ARG A 269 -2.61 17.73 0.64
N SER A 270 -3.89 17.43 0.43
CA SER A 270 -4.94 18.44 0.50
C SER A 270 -5.36 18.61 1.97
N GLY A 271 -5.34 19.84 2.47
CA GLY A 271 -5.98 20.15 3.74
C GLY A 271 -7.49 19.86 3.70
N LYS A 272 -8.13 19.92 4.88
CA LYS A 272 -9.60 19.88 4.99
C LYS A 272 -10.25 20.90 4.07
#